data_d5119ecae46c8735592e9cf4db5496e2
#
_entry.id   d5119ecae46c8735592e9cf4db5496e2
#
_cell.length_a   1.000
_cell.length_b   1.000
_cell.length_c   1.000
_cell.angle_alpha   90.00
_cell.angle_beta   90.00
_cell.angle_gamma   90.00
#
_symmetry.space_group_name_H-M   'P 1'
#
loop_
_entity.id
_entity.type
_entity.pdbx_description
1 polymer ?
#
loop_
_entity_poly.entity_id
_entity_poly.type
_entity_poly.pdbx_seq_one_letter_code
_entity_poly.pdbx_strand_id
1 'polypeptide(L)'
;GGSVNVTNVLVYTVGDDGLDVDQAYSGTIDNFLVYTSTAASSDEGLEIDGPEGSENATGKFNIKNGTITSVDGGGSGADFKSKAQGSVTNVKWANFTGGSTVKIRASFNADCTIKTDAMSHLTAGDLSFTTVEFAAIKVYSDQDCATELAAAQASAEASVTIGTATGVSDATVFASWTAAAQGGLL
;
A
#
# COMPACT_ATOMS: atom_id res chain seq x y z
N GLY A 1 -14.43 6.31 -1.20
CA GLY A 1 -15.28 5.11 -1.27
C GLY A 1 -15.76 4.80 -2.68
N GLY A 2 -16.51 3.74 -2.81
CA GLY A 2 -17.05 3.27 -4.09
C GLY A 2 -16.60 1.87 -4.43
N SER A 3 -17.04 1.35 -5.59
CA SER A 3 -16.81 -0.04 -5.99
C SER A 3 -16.41 -0.19 -7.47
N VAL A 4 -15.89 0.90 -8.07
CA VAL A 4 -15.44 0.87 -9.46
C VAL A 4 -14.19 -0.01 -9.57
N ASN A 5 -14.17 -0.92 -10.54
CA ASN A 5 -12.97 -1.66 -10.88
C ASN A 5 -12.12 -0.88 -11.87
N VAL A 6 -10.84 -0.83 -11.61
CA VAL A 6 -9.84 -0.13 -12.43
C VAL A 6 -8.78 -1.12 -12.88
N THR A 7 -8.43 -1.11 -14.15
CA THR A 7 -7.40 -1.99 -14.70
C THR A 7 -6.42 -1.22 -15.57
N ASN A 8 -5.18 -1.70 -15.65
CA ASN A 8 -4.13 -1.12 -16.48
C ASN A 8 -3.83 0.34 -16.11
N VAL A 9 -3.44 0.56 -14.87
CA VAL A 9 -3.09 1.89 -14.34
C VAL A 9 -1.60 2.13 -14.45
N LEU A 10 -1.21 3.25 -15.04
CA LEU A 10 0.15 3.75 -15.01
C LEU A 10 0.19 5.11 -14.33
N VAL A 11 0.99 5.21 -13.27
CA VAL A 11 1.32 6.46 -12.59
C VAL A 11 2.82 6.70 -12.75
N TYR A 12 3.20 7.88 -13.17
CA TYR A 12 4.61 8.20 -13.39
C TYR A 12 5.00 9.51 -12.70
N THR A 13 5.77 9.38 -11.65
CA THR A 13 6.43 10.47 -10.89
C THR A 13 5.49 11.62 -10.53
N VAL A 14 4.43 11.33 -9.79
CA VAL A 14 3.51 12.34 -9.23
C VAL A 14 4.10 12.98 -7.97
N GLY A 15 3.63 14.17 -7.62
CA GLY A 15 4.12 14.97 -6.50
C GLY A 15 3.50 14.64 -5.14
N ASP A 16 2.83 13.51 -5.01
CA ASP A 16 2.19 13.00 -3.80
C ASP A 16 2.10 11.48 -3.95
N ASP A 17 1.02 10.84 -3.54
CA ASP A 17 0.85 9.41 -3.62
C ASP A 17 0.58 8.91 -5.03
N GLY A 18 1.13 7.75 -5.33
CA GLY A 18 0.95 7.11 -6.62
C GLY A 18 -0.46 6.61 -6.84
N LEU A 19 -0.95 5.78 -5.94
CA LEU A 19 -2.35 5.35 -5.84
C LEU A 19 -2.83 5.67 -4.44
N ASP A 20 -3.76 6.60 -4.34
CA ASP A 20 -4.44 6.97 -3.12
C ASP A 20 -5.85 6.37 -3.11
N VAL A 21 -6.12 5.52 -2.14
CA VAL A 21 -7.38 4.81 -1.97
C VAL A 21 -8.02 5.21 -0.65
N ASP A 22 -9.11 5.93 -0.77
CA ASP A 22 -9.73 6.61 0.34
C ASP A 22 -11.10 6.02 0.71
N GLN A 23 -11.47 6.13 1.98
CA GLN A 23 -12.74 5.68 2.54
C GLN A 23 -12.98 4.16 2.39
N ALA A 24 -14.20 3.73 2.40
CA ALA A 24 -14.60 2.33 2.28
C ALA A 24 -14.66 1.87 0.82
N TYR A 25 -13.58 2.06 0.07
CA TYR A 25 -13.49 1.54 -1.31
C TYR A 25 -13.58 0.01 -1.32
N SER A 26 -14.40 -0.54 -2.21
CA SER A 26 -14.66 -1.99 -2.34
C SER A 26 -14.48 -2.53 -3.76
N GLY A 27 -13.80 -1.75 -4.61
CA GLY A 27 -13.45 -2.14 -5.96
C GLY A 27 -12.16 -2.94 -6.06
N THR A 28 -11.79 -3.24 -7.29
CA THR A 28 -10.51 -3.89 -7.64
C THR A 28 -9.63 -2.93 -8.41
N ILE A 29 -8.35 -2.83 -8.04
CA ILE A 29 -7.29 -2.24 -8.85
C ILE A 29 -6.40 -3.38 -9.32
N ASP A 30 -6.32 -3.59 -10.63
CA ASP A 30 -5.64 -4.74 -11.24
C ASP A 30 -4.69 -4.31 -12.36
N ASN A 31 -3.51 -4.90 -12.39
CA ASN A 31 -2.47 -4.65 -13.37
C ASN A 31 -2.05 -3.18 -13.40
N PHE A 32 -1.23 -2.79 -12.44
CA PHE A 32 -0.79 -1.40 -12.29
C PHE A 32 0.73 -1.26 -12.19
N LEU A 33 1.22 -0.11 -12.61
CA LEU A 33 2.61 0.27 -12.57
C LEU A 33 2.75 1.70 -12.03
N VAL A 34 3.44 1.85 -10.91
CA VAL A 34 3.66 3.12 -10.24
C VAL A 34 5.15 3.41 -10.18
N TYR A 35 5.56 4.57 -10.65
CA TYR A 35 6.90 5.11 -10.51
C TYR A 35 6.90 6.29 -9.55
N THR A 36 7.66 6.20 -8.47
CA THR A 36 7.90 7.31 -7.55
C THR A 36 9.23 8.00 -7.84
N SER A 37 9.42 9.22 -7.36
CA SER A 37 10.65 9.99 -7.55
C SER A 37 10.84 11.04 -6.45
N THR A 38 12.05 11.17 -5.93
CA THR A 38 12.44 12.30 -5.07
C THR A 38 12.30 13.63 -5.81
N ALA A 39 12.67 13.66 -7.09
CA ALA A 39 12.63 14.89 -7.88
C ALA A 39 11.19 15.40 -8.09
N ALA A 40 10.20 14.50 -8.08
CA ALA A 40 8.78 14.85 -8.14
C ALA A 40 8.17 15.10 -6.75
N SER A 41 8.90 14.86 -5.66
CA SER A 41 8.39 14.89 -4.28
C SER A 41 7.29 13.85 -4.05
N SER A 42 7.42 12.67 -4.68
CA SER A 42 6.50 11.57 -4.43
C SER A 42 6.58 11.14 -2.97
N ASP A 43 5.42 10.90 -2.33
CA ASP A 43 5.33 10.37 -0.97
C ASP A 43 5.19 8.84 -1.02
N GLU A 44 4.03 8.26 -0.88
CA GLU A 44 3.84 6.82 -1.01
C GLU A 44 3.57 6.37 -2.45
N GLY A 45 4.06 5.17 -2.79
CA GLY A 45 3.62 4.52 -4.03
C GLY A 45 2.19 4.03 -3.97
N LEU A 46 1.72 3.69 -2.77
CA LEU A 46 0.36 3.27 -2.46
C LEU A 46 -0.03 3.79 -1.08
N GLU A 47 -1.00 4.67 -1.00
CA GLU A 47 -1.63 5.09 0.25
C GLU A 47 -3.04 4.50 0.34
N ILE A 48 -3.36 3.91 1.49
CA ILE A 48 -4.69 3.34 1.76
C ILE A 48 -5.23 3.93 3.04
N ASP A 49 -6.15 4.87 2.89
CA ASP A 49 -7.01 5.35 3.97
C ASP A 49 -8.33 4.57 3.97
N GLY A 50 -8.58 3.89 5.07
CA GLY A 50 -9.84 3.20 5.28
C GLY A 50 -11.00 4.16 5.56
N PRO A 51 -12.12 3.67 6.08
CA PRO A 51 -13.37 4.44 6.21
C PRO A 51 -13.31 5.60 7.21
N GLU A 52 -12.23 5.82 7.93
CA GLU A 52 -12.04 6.89 8.92
C GLU A 52 -13.26 7.10 9.85
N GLY A 53 -13.98 8.21 9.71
CA GLY A 53 -15.23 8.52 10.41
C GLY A 53 -16.49 8.13 9.64
N SER A 54 -16.37 7.48 8.49
CA SER A 54 -17.52 7.03 7.69
C SER A 54 -18.28 5.90 8.38
N GLU A 55 -19.62 5.94 8.34
CA GLU A 55 -20.47 4.84 8.78
C GLU A 55 -20.40 3.61 7.84
N ASN A 56 -19.88 3.78 6.65
CA ASN A 56 -19.80 2.74 5.62
C ASN A 56 -18.51 1.90 5.78
N ALA A 57 -18.36 1.27 6.92
CA ALA A 57 -17.13 0.61 7.38
C ALA A 57 -16.88 -0.79 6.79
N THR A 58 -17.67 -1.28 5.83
CA THR A 58 -17.60 -2.67 5.37
C THR A 58 -16.93 -2.88 4.02
N GLY A 59 -16.55 -1.82 3.31
CA GLY A 59 -15.85 -1.91 2.03
C GLY A 59 -14.46 -2.52 2.19
N LYS A 60 -14.16 -3.55 1.39
CA LYS A 60 -12.82 -4.15 1.33
C LYS A 60 -12.28 -4.01 -0.09
N PHE A 61 -11.13 -3.34 -0.21
CA PHE A 61 -10.45 -3.21 -1.50
C PHE A 61 -9.82 -4.54 -1.94
N ASN A 62 -9.57 -4.65 -3.25
CA ASN A 62 -8.77 -5.73 -3.82
C ASN A 62 -7.71 -5.13 -4.76
N ILE A 63 -6.47 -5.09 -4.32
CA ILE A 63 -5.33 -4.54 -5.07
C ILE A 63 -4.44 -5.69 -5.49
N LYS A 64 -4.20 -5.83 -6.79
CA LYS A 64 -3.45 -6.99 -7.30
C LYS A 64 -2.67 -6.73 -8.58
N ASN A 65 -1.66 -7.58 -8.79
CA ASN A 65 -0.82 -7.59 -9.97
C ASN A 65 -0.17 -6.22 -10.24
N GLY A 66 0.55 -5.69 -9.24
CA GLY A 66 1.13 -4.37 -9.33
C GLY A 66 2.63 -4.33 -9.10
N THR A 67 3.28 -3.37 -9.74
CA THR A 67 4.67 -3.02 -9.43
C THR A 67 4.73 -1.55 -9.03
N ILE A 68 5.33 -1.29 -7.89
CA ILE A 68 5.63 0.04 -7.37
C ILE A 68 7.15 0.15 -7.32
N THR A 69 7.71 1.13 -8.02
CA THR A 69 9.17 1.25 -8.13
C THR A 69 9.60 2.71 -8.14
N SER A 70 10.74 2.99 -7.53
CA SER A 70 11.32 4.33 -7.62
C SER A 70 12.27 4.45 -8.81
N VAL A 71 12.24 5.59 -9.51
CA VAL A 71 13.18 5.88 -10.61
C VAL A 71 14.52 6.40 -10.11
N ASP A 72 14.57 6.96 -8.90
CA ASP A 72 15.76 7.58 -8.31
C ASP A 72 16.01 7.17 -6.84
N GLY A 73 15.26 6.20 -6.35
CA GLY A 73 15.31 5.71 -4.97
C GLY A 73 14.40 6.45 -3.99
N GLY A 74 13.71 7.49 -4.42
CA GLY A 74 12.84 8.31 -3.57
C GLY A 74 11.41 7.83 -3.47
N GLY A 75 10.66 8.47 -2.58
CA GLY A 75 9.34 8.06 -2.16
C GLY A 75 9.37 6.92 -1.15
N SER A 76 8.20 6.50 -0.72
CA SER A 76 7.97 5.40 0.21
C SER A 76 7.17 4.29 -0.47
N GLY A 77 7.20 3.08 0.08
CA GLY A 77 6.56 1.92 -0.54
C GLY A 77 5.05 1.98 -0.45
N ALA A 78 4.52 1.98 0.77
CA ALA A 78 3.08 2.06 1.02
C ALA A 78 2.77 2.48 2.46
N ASP A 79 1.59 3.06 2.68
CA ASP A 79 1.00 3.31 4.00
C ASP A 79 -0.45 2.80 4.06
N PHE A 80 -0.76 1.99 5.06
CA PHE A 80 -2.09 1.49 5.36
C PHE A 80 -2.54 2.02 6.70
N LYS A 81 -3.56 2.87 6.70
CA LYS A 81 -4.03 3.61 7.88
C LYS A 81 -5.56 3.75 7.91
N SER A 82 -6.08 4.44 8.90
CA SER A 82 -7.51 4.81 8.99
C SER A 82 -8.46 3.63 8.81
N LYS A 83 -8.14 2.48 9.44
CA LYS A 83 -8.92 1.23 9.37
C LYS A 83 -8.92 0.58 7.97
N ALA A 84 -7.84 0.71 7.21
CA ALA A 84 -7.67 0.04 5.93
C ALA A 84 -7.98 -1.45 6.03
N GLN A 85 -8.83 -1.97 5.11
CA GLN A 85 -9.21 -3.38 5.05
C GLN A 85 -9.39 -3.85 3.61
N GLY A 86 -8.90 -5.04 3.32
CA GLY A 86 -8.93 -5.59 1.97
C GLY A 86 -7.79 -6.55 1.70
N SER A 87 -7.46 -6.75 0.44
CA SER A 87 -6.40 -7.66 0.03
C SER A 87 -5.40 -7.00 -0.92
N VAL A 88 -4.12 -7.33 -0.70
CA VAL A 88 -3.00 -6.99 -1.58
C VAL A 88 -2.39 -8.30 -2.07
N THR A 89 -2.43 -8.55 -3.38
CA THR A 89 -2.00 -9.83 -3.96
C THR A 89 -1.09 -9.62 -5.15
N ASN A 90 0.04 -10.33 -5.20
CA ASN A 90 1.02 -10.26 -6.27
C ASN A 90 1.48 -8.82 -6.56
N VAL A 91 1.92 -8.13 -5.51
CA VAL A 91 2.46 -6.76 -5.61
C VAL A 91 3.93 -6.75 -5.22
N LYS A 92 4.73 -6.08 -6.06
CA LYS A 92 6.16 -5.92 -5.91
C LYS A 92 6.54 -4.46 -5.69
N TRP A 93 7.37 -4.21 -4.67
CA TRP A 93 7.99 -2.91 -4.42
C TRP A 93 9.49 -3.00 -4.64
N ALA A 94 10.05 -2.13 -5.46
CA ALA A 94 11.45 -2.21 -5.89
C ALA A 94 12.14 -0.84 -5.98
N ASN A 95 13.46 -0.85 -5.97
CA ASN A 95 14.34 0.31 -6.23
C ASN A 95 14.21 1.49 -5.27
N PHE A 96 13.78 1.26 -4.04
CA PHE A 96 13.78 2.31 -3.00
C PHE A 96 15.14 2.34 -2.28
N THR A 97 15.68 3.53 -2.06
CA THR A 97 16.90 3.72 -1.28
C THR A 97 16.65 3.31 0.18
N GLY A 98 17.47 2.40 0.73
CA GLY A 98 17.24 1.84 2.06
C GLY A 98 16.22 0.68 2.08
N GLY A 99 15.67 0.31 0.93
CA GLY A 99 14.66 -0.74 0.78
C GLY A 99 13.23 -0.22 0.89
N SER A 100 12.34 -0.89 0.18
CA SER A 100 10.91 -0.59 0.21
C SER A 100 10.30 -0.95 1.56
N THR A 101 9.57 -0.03 2.15
CA THR A 101 8.84 -0.24 3.40
C THR A 101 7.35 -0.16 3.17
N VAL A 102 6.62 -1.14 3.70
CA VAL A 102 5.15 -1.10 3.81
C VAL A 102 4.83 -0.73 5.26
N LYS A 103 4.18 0.42 5.45
CA LYS A 103 3.79 0.95 6.75
C LYS A 103 2.36 0.52 7.10
N ILE A 104 2.13 0.16 8.36
CA ILE A 104 0.81 -0.21 8.89
C ILE A 104 0.57 0.61 10.16
N ARG A 105 -0.51 1.37 10.22
CA ARG A 105 -0.85 2.13 11.41
C ARG A 105 -1.53 1.26 12.47
N ALA A 106 -1.02 1.35 13.72
CA ALA A 106 -1.67 0.86 14.91
C ALA A 106 -2.17 2.04 15.74
N SER A 107 -3.43 2.02 16.15
CA SER A 107 -4.00 3.01 17.05
C SER A 107 -4.25 2.41 18.42
N PHE A 108 -4.01 3.19 19.48
CA PHE A 108 -4.22 2.78 20.85
C PHE A 108 -5.12 3.75 21.62
N ASN A 109 -5.76 3.26 22.65
CA ASN A 109 -6.42 4.08 23.68
C ASN A 109 -5.38 4.68 24.63
N ALA A 110 -5.80 5.58 25.51
CA ALA A 110 -4.91 6.19 26.51
C ALA A 110 -4.31 5.16 27.51
N ASP A 111 -4.95 4.02 27.69
CA ASP A 111 -4.48 2.89 28.48
C ASP A 111 -3.66 1.87 27.66
N CYS A 112 -3.28 2.24 26.45
CA CYS A 112 -2.57 1.42 25.48
C CYS A 112 -3.30 0.14 25.00
N THR A 113 -4.59 0.02 25.25
CA THR A 113 -5.38 -1.03 24.57
C THR A 113 -5.55 -0.69 23.09
N ILE A 114 -5.47 -1.71 22.22
CA ILE A 114 -5.55 -1.52 20.77
C ILE A 114 -6.94 -1.02 20.35
N LYS A 115 -6.96 -0.06 19.44
CA LYS A 115 -8.16 0.40 18.72
C LYS A 115 -8.24 -0.22 17.34
N THR A 116 -9.43 -0.16 16.75
CA THR A 116 -9.62 -0.56 15.36
C THR A 116 -8.86 0.39 14.42
N ASP A 117 -7.87 -0.16 13.73
CA ASP A 117 -7.10 0.49 12.67
C ASP A 117 -6.53 -0.59 11.72
N ALA A 118 -5.70 -0.23 10.76
CA ALA A 118 -5.12 -1.15 9.80
C ALA A 118 -4.42 -2.34 10.47
N MET A 119 -3.67 -2.13 11.55
CA MET A 119 -2.99 -3.20 12.28
C MET A 119 -3.97 -4.21 12.92
N SER A 120 -5.07 -3.74 13.49
CA SER A 120 -6.10 -4.65 14.03
C SER A 120 -6.78 -5.46 12.92
N HIS A 121 -7.00 -4.88 11.75
CA HIS A 121 -7.52 -5.58 10.59
C HIS A 121 -6.53 -6.60 10.02
N LEU A 122 -5.23 -6.28 10.02
CA LEU A 122 -4.19 -7.24 9.64
C LEU A 122 -4.20 -8.47 10.56
N THR A 123 -4.28 -8.26 11.87
CA THR A 123 -4.33 -9.35 12.86
C THR A 123 -5.61 -10.18 12.74
N ALA A 124 -6.73 -9.55 12.41
CA ALA A 124 -8.03 -10.22 12.21
C ALA A 124 -8.14 -10.92 10.84
N GLY A 125 -7.23 -10.68 9.91
CA GLY A 125 -7.30 -11.17 8.53
C GLY A 125 -8.25 -10.37 7.62
N ASP A 126 -8.74 -9.22 8.07
CA ASP A 126 -9.54 -8.29 7.27
C ASP A 126 -8.69 -7.44 6.33
N LEU A 127 -7.41 -7.23 6.66
CA LEU A 127 -6.35 -6.78 5.77
C LEU A 127 -5.40 -7.95 5.54
N SER A 128 -5.06 -8.23 4.29
CA SER A 128 -4.21 -9.38 3.96
C SER A 128 -3.22 -9.09 2.83
N PHE A 129 -2.05 -9.74 2.92
CA PHE A 129 -0.98 -9.66 1.92
C PHE A 129 -0.65 -11.08 1.44
N THR A 130 -0.69 -11.32 0.13
CA THR A 130 -0.41 -12.62 -0.47
C THR A 130 0.51 -12.46 -1.67
N THR A 131 1.59 -13.23 -1.71
CA THR A 131 2.59 -13.14 -2.80
C THR A 131 3.09 -11.71 -2.97
N VAL A 132 3.65 -11.13 -1.91
CA VAL A 132 4.16 -9.75 -1.89
C VAL A 132 5.67 -9.73 -1.77
N GLU A 133 6.31 -8.76 -2.42
CA GLU A 133 7.75 -8.56 -2.41
C GLU A 133 8.09 -7.11 -2.04
N PHE A 134 8.64 -6.93 -0.85
CA PHE A 134 9.15 -5.65 -0.33
C PHE A 134 10.25 -5.90 0.72
N ALA A 135 10.95 -4.87 1.16
CA ALA A 135 12.08 -5.04 2.07
C ALA A 135 11.67 -5.25 3.54
N ALA A 136 10.68 -4.50 4.02
CA ALA A 136 10.25 -4.54 5.41
C ALA A 136 8.80 -4.11 5.60
N ILE A 137 8.14 -4.66 6.61
CA ILE A 137 6.90 -4.13 7.16
C ILE A 137 7.22 -3.33 8.42
N LYS A 138 6.59 -2.17 8.60
CA LYS A 138 6.80 -1.30 9.75
C LYS A 138 5.47 -0.87 10.34
N VAL A 139 5.27 -1.21 11.60
CA VAL A 139 4.13 -0.69 12.36
C VAL A 139 4.51 0.64 13.00
N TYR A 140 3.61 1.61 12.95
CA TYR A 140 3.77 2.91 13.59
C TYR A 140 2.49 3.32 14.32
N SER A 141 2.61 4.29 15.21
CA SER A 141 1.49 4.84 15.97
C SER A 141 1.75 6.29 16.34
N ASP A 142 0.68 7.05 16.47
CA ASP A 142 0.71 8.42 17.00
C ASP A 142 0.62 8.47 18.55
N GLN A 143 0.44 7.30 19.20
CA GLN A 143 0.35 7.17 20.65
C GLN A 143 1.66 6.64 21.24
N ASP A 144 2.02 7.12 22.41
CA ASP A 144 3.20 6.67 23.17
C ASP A 144 2.90 5.37 23.94
N CYS A 145 2.83 4.25 23.21
CA CYS A 145 2.56 2.90 23.70
C CYS A 145 3.65 1.94 23.22
N ALA A 146 4.90 2.20 23.62
CA ALA A 146 6.08 1.54 23.06
C ALA A 146 6.07 0.00 23.18
N THR A 147 5.56 -0.55 24.28
CA THR A 147 5.47 -2.02 24.50
C THR A 147 4.48 -2.65 23.53
N GLU A 148 3.30 -2.06 23.41
CA GLU A 148 2.20 -2.54 22.56
C GLU A 148 2.56 -2.35 21.09
N LEU A 149 3.26 -1.26 20.75
CA LEU A 149 3.76 -1.03 19.40
C LEU A 149 4.81 -2.07 18.99
N ALA A 150 5.70 -2.45 19.90
CA ALA A 150 6.66 -3.54 19.67
C ALA A 150 5.96 -4.90 19.48
N ALA A 151 4.92 -5.17 20.25
CA ALA A 151 4.11 -6.38 20.10
C ALA A 151 3.33 -6.37 18.77
N ALA A 152 2.79 -5.22 18.35
CA ALA A 152 2.13 -5.04 17.06
C ALA A 152 3.11 -5.25 15.90
N GLN A 153 4.34 -4.74 16.00
CA GLN A 153 5.40 -4.98 15.00
C GLN A 153 5.68 -6.48 14.83
N ALA A 154 5.89 -7.21 15.93
CA ALA A 154 6.13 -8.65 15.89
C ALA A 154 4.92 -9.43 15.29
N SER A 155 3.70 -8.99 15.60
CA SER A 155 2.48 -9.56 15.03
C SER A 155 2.36 -9.31 13.53
N ALA A 156 2.71 -8.12 13.04
CA ALA A 156 2.72 -7.80 11.61
C ALA A 156 3.73 -8.66 10.85
N GLU A 157 4.95 -8.80 11.38
CA GLU A 157 5.99 -9.66 10.80
C GLU A 157 5.57 -11.12 10.74
N ALA A 158 4.82 -11.60 11.72
CA ALA A 158 4.29 -12.97 11.74
C ALA A 158 3.09 -13.17 10.78
N SER A 159 2.33 -12.11 10.52
CA SER A 159 1.12 -12.16 9.69
C SER A 159 1.40 -12.04 8.19
N VAL A 160 2.54 -11.48 7.81
CA VAL A 160 2.88 -11.21 6.40
C VAL A 160 4.11 -12.01 5.98
N THR A 161 3.92 -12.93 5.04
CA THR A 161 5.04 -13.62 4.41
C THR A 161 5.55 -12.79 3.23
N ILE A 162 6.72 -12.19 3.42
CA ILE A 162 7.43 -11.47 2.35
C ILE A 162 8.17 -12.50 1.50
N GLY A 163 7.98 -12.47 0.20
CA GLY A 163 8.57 -13.40 -0.74
C GLY A 163 8.82 -12.78 -2.11
N THR A 164 8.74 -13.57 -3.15
CA THR A 164 8.88 -13.11 -4.52
C THR A 164 7.50 -12.89 -5.13
N ALA A 165 7.29 -11.71 -5.73
CA ALA A 165 6.09 -11.38 -6.49
C ALA A 165 6.44 -11.13 -7.96
N THR A 166 5.57 -11.52 -8.86
CA THR A 166 5.69 -11.18 -10.29
C THR A 166 5.45 -9.68 -10.50
N GLY A 167 4.56 -9.10 -9.70
CA GLY A 167 4.15 -7.72 -9.86
C GLY A 167 3.15 -7.53 -10.99
N VAL A 168 3.32 -6.48 -11.79
CA VAL A 168 2.47 -6.20 -12.94
C VAL A 168 2.34 -7.42 -13.84
N SER A 169 1.10 -7.81 -14.15
CA SER A 169 0.83 -9.07 -14.86
C SER A 169 1.09 -8.96 -16.37
N ASP A 170 0.86 -7.79 -16.93
CA ASP A 170 1.12 -7.49 -18.35
C ASP A 170 1.59 -6.05 -18.50
N ALA A 171 2.90 -5.84 -18.53
CA ALA A 171 3.51 -4.52 -18.75
C ALA A 171 3.36 -4.03 -20.20
N THR A 172 3.12 -4.93 -21.17
CA THR A 172 3.03 -4.56 -22.57
C THR A 172 1.82 -3.69 -22.88
N VAL A 173 0.77 -3.78 -22.07
CA VAL A 173 -0.42 -2.92 -22.22
C VAL A 173 -0.12 -1.43 -22.04
N PHE A 174 0.98 -1.07 -21.39
CA PHE A 174 1.37 0.32 -21.17
C PHE A 174 2.22 0.88 -22.33
N ALA A 175 2.80 0.02 -23.16
CA ALA A 175 3.87 0.39 -24.10
C ALA A 175 3.42 1.25 -25.29
N SER A 176 2.14 1.32 -25.61
CA SER A 176 1.69 1.96 -26.86
C SER A 176 0.83 3.21 -26.67
N TRP A 177 0.12 3.33 -25.57
CA TRP A 177 -0.89 4.39 -25.41
C TRP A 177 -0.58 5.40 -24.29
N THR A 178 0.32 5.07 -23.39
CA THR A 178 0.63 5.95 -22.26
C THR A 178 1.56 7.09 -22.69
N ALA A 179 1.40 8.27 -22.09
CA ALA A 179 2.29 9.40 -22.31
C ALA A 179 3.74 9.06 -21.92
N ALA A 180 3.94 8.26 -20.87
CA ALA A 180 5.26 7.81 -20.45
C ALA A 180 5.95 6.96 -21.53
N ALA A 181 5.24 6.00 -22.13
CA ALA A 181 5.80 5.20 -23.24
C ALA A 181 6.11 6.05 -24.47
N GLN A 182 5.22 6.96 -24.85
CA GLN A 182 5.45 7.87 -25.97
C GLN A 182 6.62 8.82 -25.72
N GLY A 183 6.89 9.15 -24.48
CA GLY A 183 8.06 9.92 -24.05
C GLY A 183 9.35 9.11 -23.90
N GLY A 184 9.32 7.79 -24.13
CA GLY A 184 10.47 6.90 -23.98
C GLY A 184 10.90 6.69 -22.52
N LEU A 185 9.93 6.75 -21.57
CA LEU A 185 10.16 6.63 -20.12
C LEU A 185 9.86 5.22 -19.57
N LEU A 186 9.38 4.29 -20.41
CA LEU A 186 9.10 2.89 -20.07
C LEU A 186 10.06 1.96 -20.77
#